data_5ff8e2217f9fd728227f680458a7b1e9
#
_entry.id   5ff8e2217f9fd728227f680458a7b1e9
#
_cell.length_a   1.000
_cell.length_b   1.000
_cell.length_c   1.000
_cell.angle_alpha   90.00
_cell.angle_beta   90.00
_cell.angle_gamma   90.00
#
_symmetry.space_group_name_H-M   'P 1'
#
loop_
_entity.id
_entity.type
_entity.pdbx_description
1 polymer ?
#
loop_
_entity_poly.entity_id
_entity_poly.type
_entity_poly.pdbx_seq_one_letter_code
_entity_poly.pdbx_strand_id
1 'polypeptide(L)'
;MRVVLAIAAATFLLAPHRAWSQSLPRRQDDPIPPQVDQMYLKGLRFLASTQTKNGNWPDRNGSEPAVVGLCVMAFLAHGEDPNHGPYAGNIRGGIQFIRENQSDSNGYIGSSMYNHGFATLALAEAYGVLRDEKVARALKNAVELILSAQERNNRGAWRYTPDSQDADTTVTGAQMVALYAARNAGIPVPEEALKKGHAFLKRCRGSDGGYGYTSAGSGKPTLTAIGSLCLALAKEKDSKGYKASLNYLSRRLNYRDRFYPYYFEYYMSQALFHANEEVWGEWNAKNIRYLSTLQTREGAWPGNKGPAFSTAGALLSLALNYRFLPIYEK
;
A
#
# COMPACT_ATOMS: atom_id res chain seq x y z
N MET A 1 -1.08 -66.22 30.34
CA MET A 1 -1.30 -65.47 29.09
C MET A 1 -1.15 -64.01 29.45
N ARG A 2 0.01 -63.41 29.17
CA ARG A 2 0.26 -61.94 29.40
C ARG A 2 0.15 -61.23 28.08
N VAL A 3 -0.83 -60.30 28.01
CA VAL A 3 -1.03 -59.42 26.84
C VAL A 3 -0.08 -58.22 27.00
N VAL A 4 0.85 -58.07 26.06
CA VAL A 4 1.75 -56.89 25.96
C VAL A 4 1.07 -55.89 25.03
N LEU A 5 0.65 -54.75 25.60
CA LEU A 5 0.22 -53.60 24.79
C LEU A 5 1.46 -52.87 24.28
N ALA A 6 1.64 -52.82 22.97
CA ALA A 6 2.63 -51.97 22.32
C ALA A 6 2.03 -50.57 22.08
N ILE A 7 2.57 -49.55 22.75
CA ILE A 7 2.24 -48.15 22.50
C ILE A 7 3.12 -47.64 21.33
N ALA A 8 2.53 -47.39 20.18
CA ALA A 8 3.21 -46.75 19.07
C ALA A 8 3.27 -45.26 19.32
N ALA A 9 4.44 -44.74 19.61
CA ALA A 9 4.69 -43.28 19.65
C ALA A 9 4.81 -42.71 18.22
N ALA A 10 3.82 -41.99 17.79
CA ALA A 10 3.89 -41.24 16.55
C ALA A 10 4.75 -39.96 16.75
N THR A 11 5.99 -39.99 16.29
CA THR A 11 6.85 -38.83 16.20
C THR A 11 6.39 -37.95 15.03
N PHE A 12 5.72 -36.85 15.33
CA PHE A 12 5.47 -35.77 14.35
C PHE A 12 6.82 -35.11 14.07
N LEU A 13 7.40 -35.40 12.92
CA LEU A 13 8.50 -34.66 12.34
C LEU A 13 7.92 -33.29 11.87
N LEU A 14 8.14 -32.26 12.69
CA LEU A 14 7.98 -30.87 12.29
C LEU A 14 9.00 -30.59 11.15
N ALA A 15 8.55 -30.64 9.92
CA ALA A 15 9.32 -30.14 8.81
C ALA A 15 9.60 -28.65 9.05
N PRO A 16 10.85 -28.17 8.92
CA PRO A 16 11.13 -26.76 9.06
C PRO A 16 10.42 -26.04 7.92
N HIS A 17 9.44 -25.19 8.25
CA HIS A 17 8.89 -24.23 7.29
C HIS A 17 10.05 -23.38 6.79
N ARG A 18 10.53 -23.64 5.59
CA ARG A 18 11.47 -22.78 4.90
C ARG A 18 10.83 -21.39 4.79
N ALA A 19 11.35 -20.48 5.57
CA ALA A 19 11.05 -19.07 5.46
C ALA A 19 11.40 -18.62 4.03
N TRP A 20 10.40 -18.23 3.29
CA TRP A 20 10.54 -17.63 1.97
C TRP A 20 11.03 -16.20 2.14
N SER A 21 12.32 -16.03 2.38
CA SER A 21 13.02 -14.82 1.98
C SER A 21 13.32 -14.98 0.50
N GLN A 22 12.32 -14.86 -0.33
CA GLN A 22 12.54 -14.65 -1.75
C GLN A 22 12.55 -13.14 -1.99
N SER A 23 13.77 -12.57 -2.04
CA SER A 23 13.99 -11.41 -2.88
C SER A 23 13.40 -11.76 -4.25
N LEU A 24 12.40 -10.99 -4.68
CA LEU A 24 11.81 -11.14 -6.01
C LEU A 24 12.95 -11.24 -7.03
N PRO A 25 12.93 -12.22 -7.96
CA PRO A 25 13.93 -12.26 -9.00
C PRO A 25 13.81 -10.95 -9.79
N ARG A 26 14.80 -10.05 -9.64
CA ARG A 26 15.02 -9.01 -10.63
C ARG A 26 15.02 -9.72 -11.98
N ARG A 27 14.19 -9.30 -12.93
CA ARG A 27 14.49 -9.57 -14.32
C ARG A 27 15.87 -8.94 -14.57
N GLN A 28 16.90 -9.75 -14.76
CA GLN A 28 18.27 -9.28 -14.98
C GLN A 28 18.40 -8.37 -16.21
N ASP A 29 17.36 -8.30 -17.04
CA ASP A 29 17.36 -7.66 -18.35
C ASP A 29 16.65 -6.30 -18.40
N ASP A 30 16.13 -5.77 -17.30
CA ASP A 30 15.43 -4.46 -17.29
C ASP A 30 16.11 -3.52 -16.28
N PRO A 31 17.15 -2.80 -16.69
CA PRO A 31 17.91 -1.93 -15.79
C PRO A 31 17.04 -0.77 -15.31
N ILE A 32 17.13 -0.46 -14.00
CA ILE A 32 16.47 0.72 -13.43
C ILE A 32 16.98 1.95 -14.19
N PRO A 33 16.09 2.80 -14.74
CA PRO A 33 16.55 4.00 -15.42
C PRO A 33 17.41 4.86 -14.48
N PRO A 34 18.63 5.28 -14.87
CA PRO A 34 19.53 6.05 -13.98
C PRO A 34 18.89 7.32 -13.41
N GLN A 35 17.98 7.94 -14.15
CA GLN A 35 17.24 9.10 -13.69
C GLN A 35 16.28 8.76 -12.54
N VAL A 36 15.67 7.57 -12.54
CA VAL A 36 14.82 7.09 -11.45
C VAL A 36 15.64 6.92 -10.19
N ASP A 37 16.79 6.24 -10.30
CA ASP A 37 17.67 6.00 -9.17
C ASP A 37 18.18 7.31 -8.54
N GLN A 38 18.63 8.26 -9.36
CA GLN A 38 19.04 9.59 -8.89
C GLN A 38 17.93 10.33 -8.15
N MET A 39 16.71 10.37 -8.71
CA MET A 39 15.56 11.00 -8.08
C MET A 39 15.21 10.32 -6.77
N TYR A 40 15.20 9.00 -6.77
CA TYR A 40 14.84 8.20 -5.61
C TYR A 40 15.79 8.42 -4.45
N LEU A 41 17.08 8.30 -4.68
CA LEU A 41 18.12 8.53 -3.67
C LEU A 41 18.10 9.97 -3.11
N LYS A 42 17.82 10.98 -3.94
CA LYS A 42 17.63 12.35 -3.45
C LYS A 42 16.40 12.46 -2.54
N GLY A 43 15.29 11.86 -2.93
CA GLY A 43 14.07 11.86 -2.14
C GLY A 43 14.22 11.13 -0.80
N LEU A 44 14.90 9.98 -0.78
CA LEU A 44 15.20 9.26 0.47
C LEU A 44 16.09 10.08 1.40
N ARG A 45 17.12 10.74 0.88
CA ARG A 45 17.95 11.65 1.68
C ARG A 45 17.16 12.80 2.28
N PHE A 46 16.25 13.41 1.51
CA PHE A 46 15.33 14.43 2.00
C PHE A 46 14.46 13.88 3.15
N LEU A 47 13.80 12.77 2.96
CA LEU A 47 12.97 12.15 4.01
C LEU A 47 13.81 11.81 5.25
N ALA A 48 14.99 11.23 5.08
CA ALA A 48 15.84 10.85 6.20
C ALA A 48 16.34 12.06 7.00
N SER A 49 16.77 13.13 6.33
CA SER A 49 17.34 14.32 6.97
C SER A 49 16.28 15.20 7.64
N THR A 50 15.02 15.10 7.23
CA THR A 50 13.92 15.93 7.75
C THR A 50 13.04 15.21 8.76
N GLN A 51 13.23 13.92 8.99
CA GLN A 51 12.50 13.16 10.01
C GLN A 51 12.88 13.65 11.41
N THR A 52 11.87 13.86 12.26
CA THR A 52 12.08 14.25 13.65
C THR A 52 12.55 13.07 14.51
N LYS A 53 13.03 13.37 15.71
CA LYS A 53 13.40 12.33 16.70
C LYS A 53 12.22 11.44 17.11
N ASN A 54 10.98 11.90 16.92
CA ASN A 54 9.76 11.14 17.20
C ASN A 54 9.34 10.24 16.03
N GLY A 55 10.08 10.22 14.92
CA GLY A 55 9.79 9.36 13.78
C GLY A 55 8.80 9.91 12.75
N ASN A 56 8.26 11.11 12.97
CA ASN A 56 7.36 11.83 12.05
C ASN A 56 8.10 12.95 11.29
N TRP A 57 7.36 13.72 10.51
CA TRP A 57 7.89 14.87 9.75
C TRP A 57 7.27 16.19 10.21
N PRO A 58 8.03 17.32 10.21
CA PRO A 58 7.60 18.61 10.77
C PRO A 58 6.80 19.47 9.77
N ASP A 59 6.10 18.86 8.83
CA ASP A 59 5.24 19.58 7.91
C ASP A 59 3.74 19.46 8.26
N ARG A 60 2.89 20.16 7.52
CA ARG A 60 1.46 20.28 7.82
C ARG A 60 0.75 18.95 8.13
N ASN A 61 1.09 17.90 7.43
CA ASN A 61 0.50 16.57 7.58
C ASN A 61 1.54 15.49 7.95
N GLY A 62 2.77 15.88 8.20
CA GLY A 62 3.88 14.96 8.47
C GLY A 62 3.77 14.18 9.79
N SER A 63 2.86 14.61 10.68
CA SER A 63 2.50 13.87 11.90
C SER A 63 1.29 12.96 11.73
N GLU A 64 0.68 12.92 10.54
CA GLU A 64 -0.40 11.98 10.25
C GLU A 64 0.16 10.57 10.03
N PRO A 65 -0.32 9.53 10.74
CA PRO A 65 0.19 8.16 10.60
C PRO A 65 0.17 7.62 9.15
N ALA A 66 -0.76 8.08 8.32
CA ALA A 66 -0.78 7.76 6.89
C ALA A 66 0.47 8.28 6.17
N VAL A 67 0.87 9.52 6.45
CA VAL A 67 2.05 10.15 5.82
C VAL A 67 3.32 9.46 6.29
N VAL A 68 3.42 9.20 7.60
CA VAL A 68 4.54 8.44 8.17
C VAL A 68 4.63 7.05 7.54
N GLY A 69 3.49 6.36 7.38
CA GLY A 69 3.43 5.06 6.71
C GLY A 69 3.90 5.10 5.28
N LEU A 70 3.47 6.09 4.49
CA LEU A 70 3.94 6.27 3.11
C LEU A 70 5.45 6.54 3.04
N CYS A 71 6.00 7.34 3.96
CA CYS A 71 7.44 7.60 4.04
C CYS A 71 8.22 6.32 4.37
N VAL A 72 7.76 5.52 5.35
CA VAL A 72 8.36 4.22 5.68
C VAL A 72 8.33 3.30 4.47
N MET A 73 7.19 3.21 3.78
CA MET A 73 7.06 2.40 2.57
C MET A 73 8.00 2.86 1.46
N ALA A 74 8.28 4.17 1.33
CA ALA A 74 9.23 4.67 0.33
C ALA A 74 10.66 4.15 0.58
N PHE A 75 11.10 4.02 1.83
CA PHE A 75 12.37 3.36 2.15
C PHE A 75 12.34 1.87 1.82
N LEU A 76 11.33 1.15 2.31
CA LEU A 76 11.19 -0.29 2.06
C LEU A 76 11.10 -0.62 0.58
N ALA A 77 10.39 0.20 -0.20
CA ALA A 77 10.20 0.02 -1.64
C ALA A 77 11.47 0.24 -2.47
N HIS A 78 12.49 0.87 -1.91
CA HIS A 78 13.84 0.95 -2.48
C HIS A 78 14.70 -0.27 -2.15
N GLY A 79 14.27 -1.06 -1.16
CA GLY A 79 15.02 -2.20 -0.65
C GLY A 79 15.84 -1.87 0.59
N GLU A 80 15.57 -0.75 1.26
CA GLU A 80 16.25 -0.40 2.51
C GLU A 80 15.79 -1.34 3.64
N ASP A 81 16.77 -1.86 4.38
CA ASP A 81 16.52 -2.83 5.45
C ASP A 81 16.31 -2.10 6.79
N PRO A 82 15.19 -2.36 7.50
CA PRO A 82 14.95 -1.78 8.82
C PRO A 82 15.94 -2.27 9.90
N ASN A 83 16.68 -3.37 9.67
CA ASN A 83 17.64 -3.93 10.61
C ASN A 83 19.05 -3.38 10.37
N HIS A 84 19.40 -2.98 9.15
CA HIS A 84 20.73 -2.60 8.74
C HIS A 84 20.70 -1.41 7.77
N GLY A 85 21.86 -0.75 7.61
CA GLY A 85 22.04 0.30 6.62
C GLY A 85 21.69 1.71 7.11
N PRO A 86 21.86 2.71 6.23
CA PRO A 86 21.84 4.12 6.61
C PRO A 86 20.43 4.61 7.02
N TYR A 87 19.38 3.98 6.55
CA TYR A 87 17.99 4.38 6.81
C TYR A 87 17.25 3.48 7.82
N ALA A 88 17.92 2.48 8.40
CA ALA A 88 17.32 1.57 9.37
C ALA A 88 16.68 2.31 10.56
N GLY A 89 17.35 3.35 11.07
CA GLY A 89 16.83 4.19 12.15
C GLY A 89 15.56 4.95 11.74
N ASN A 90 15.53 5.47 10.50
CA ASN A 90 14.36 6.19 9.98
C ASN A 90 13.14 5.27 9.83
N ILE A 91 13.33 4.07 9.30
CA ILE A 91 12.25 3.08 9.15
C ILE A 91 11.70 2.70 10.52
N ARG A 92 12.57 2.31 11.46
CA ARG A 92 12.15 1.93 12.83
C ARG A 92 11.47 3.08 13.57
N GLY A 93 11.99 4.30 13.45
CA GLY A 93 11.37 5.50 14.04
C GLY A 93 9.94 5.74 13.53
N GLY A 94 9.74 5.64 12.22
CA GLY A 94 8.40 5.75 11.63
C GLY A 94 7.45 4.63 12.06
N ILE A 95 7.92 3.38 12.12
CA ILE A 95 7.12 2.25 12.62
C ILE A 95 6.76 2.42 14.10
N GLN A 96 7.70 2.89 14.92
CA GLN A 96 7.44 3.20 16.32
C GLN A 96 6.37 4.29 16.46
N PHE A 97 6.49 5.39 15.71
CA PHE A 97 5.50 6.45 15.68
C PHE A 97 4.09 5.94 15.34
N ILE A 98 3.96 5.11 14.31
CA ILE A 98 2.67 4.51 13.93
C ILE A 98 2.09 3.71 15.09
N ARG A 99 2.90 2.89 15.76
CA ARG A 99 2.48 2.06 16.89
C ARG A 99 2.07 2.89 18.10
N GLU A 100 2.78 3.97 18.40
CA GLU A 100 2.47 4.90 19.51
C GLU A 100 1.19 5.70 19.26
N ASN A 101 0.77 5.83 18.00
CA ASN A 101 -0.50 6.45 17.60
C ASN A 101 -1.65 5.44 17.45
N GLN A 102 -1.45 4.17 17.82
CA GLN A 102 -2.49 3.17 17.87
C GLN A 102 -3.19 3.18 19.23
N SER A 103 -4.52 3.23 19.20
CA SER A 103 -5.35 3.14 20.41
C SER A 103 -5.29 1.73 21.01
N ASP A 104 -4.97 1.67 22.30
CA ASP A 104 -4.95 0.41 23.06
C ASP A 104 -6.35 -0.22 23.19
N SER A 105 -7.42 0.60 23.15
CA SER A 105 -8.78 0.12 23.39
C SER A 105 -9.39 -0.61 22.18
N ASN A 106 -9.02 -0.23 20.95
CA ASN A 106 -9.66 -0.76 19.75
C ASN A 106 -8.73 -0.94 18.54
N GLY A 107 -7.44 -0.65 18.67
CA GLY A 107 -6.46 -0.78 17.60
C GLY A 107 -6.51 0.31 16.53
N TYR A 108 -7.33 1.37 16.70
CA TYR A 108 -7.44 2.46 15.72
C TYR A 108 -6.16 3.29 15.67
N ILE A 109 -5.68 3.59 14.46
CA ILE A 109 -4.46 4.37 14.24
C ILE A 109 -4.81 5.73 13.66
N GLY A 110 -4.48 6.78 14.40
CA GLY A 110 -4.68 8.17 14.00
C GLY A 110 -6.13 8.64 14.07
N SER A 111 -6.50 9.62 13.24
CA SER A 111 -7.75 10.38 13.32
C SER A 111 -8.74 10.08 12.18
N SER A 112 -8.36 9.25 11.22
CA SER A 112 -9.21 8.89 10.08
C SER A 112 -8.91 7.50 9.57
N MET A 113 -9.87 6.89 8.86
CA MET A 113 -9.63 5.60 8.20
C MET A 113 -8.58 5.70 7.07
N TYR A 114 -8.24 6.89 6.56
CA TYR A 114 -7.05 7.06 5.74
C TYR A 114 -5.76 6.82 6.53
N ASN A 115 -5.65 7.43 7.73
CA ASN A 115 -4.51 7.19 8.62
C ASN A 115 -4.39 5.72 8.95
N HIS A 116 -5.51 5.12 9.32
CA HIS A 116 -5.56 3.72 9.69
C HIS A 116 -5.15 2.80 8.55
N GLY A 117 -5.70 2.97 7.34
CA GLY A 117 -5.41 2.11 6.19
C GLY A 117 -3.95 2.17 5.74
N PHE A 118 -3.39 3.38 5.54
CA PHE A 118 -2.00 3.52 5.12
C PHE A 118 -0.99 3.12 6.21
N ALA A 119 -1.31 3.39 7.48
CA ALA A 119 -0.49 2.92 8.59
C ALA A 119 -0.51 1.38 8.70
N THR A 120 -1.67 0.74 8.53
CA THR A 120 -1.81 -0.72 8.51
C THR A 120 -1.02 -1.33 7.35
N LEU A 121 -1.09 -0.72 6.16
CA LEU A 121 -0.29 -1.14 5.00
C LEU A 121 1.22 -1.09 5.31
N ALA A 122 1.69 0.02 5.89
CA ALA A 122 3.10 0.17 6.25
C ALA A 122 3.55 -0.84 7.33
N LEU A 123 2.69 -1.13 8.32
CA LEU A 123 2.95 -2.17 9.32
C LEU A 123 3.04 -3.56 8.67
N ALA A 124 2.18 -3.86 7.69
CA ALA A 124 2.19 -5.14 6.99
C ALA A 124 3.48 -5.36 6.18
N GLU A 125 3.88 -4.35 5.40
CA GLU A 125 5.11 -4.42 4.61
C GLU A 125 6.36 -4.49 5.52
N ALA A 126 6.39 -3.69 6.59
CA ALA A 126 7.49 -3.73 7.56
C ALA A 126 7.56 -5.05 8.34
N TYR A 127 6.43 -5.66 8.70
CA TYR A 127 6.40 -6.93 9.42
C TYR A 127 7.00 -8.07 8.59
N GLY A 128 6.80 -8.05 7.28
CA GLY A 128 7.42 -9.01 6.37
C GLY A 128 8.95 -9.08 6.49
N VAL A 129 9.59 -7.96 6.86
CA VAL A 129 11.05 -7.83 6.99
C VAL A 129 11.51 -7.90 8.46
N LEU A 130 10.84 -7.15 9.37
CA LEU A 130 11.24 -7.03 10.78
C LEU A 130 10.96 -8.30 11.61
N ARG A 131 9.83 -8.97 11.35
CA ARG A 131 9.30 -10.09 12.16
C ARG A 131 9.26 -9.80 13.67
N ASP A 132 9.01 -8.54 14.02
CA ASP A 132 8.91 -8.06 15.39
C ASP A 132 7.52 -8.35 15.95
N GLU A 133 7.43 -8.97 17.14
CA GLU A 133 6.15 -9.34 17.77
C GLU A 133 5.27 -8.11 18.10
N LYS A 134 5.88 -6.96 18.42
CA LYS A 134 5.13 -5.74 18.70
C LYS A 134 4.51 -5.17 17.42
N VAL A 135 5.20 -5.29 16.29
CA VAL A 135 4.67 -4.94 14.96
C VAL A 135 3.55 -5.90 14.57
N ALA A 136 3.75 -7.21 14.78
CA ALA A 136 2.72 -8.23 14.53
C ALA A 136 1.42 -7.95 15.30
N ARG A 137 1.55 -7.62 16.61
CA ARG A 137 0.39 -7.29 17.46
C ARG A 137 -0.32 -6.03 16.98
N ALA A 138 0.43 -4.97 16.68
CA ALA A 138 -0.14 -3.73 16.18
C ALA A 138 -0.86 -3.94 14.84
N LEU A 139 -0.26 -4.70 13.93
CA LEU A 139 -0.87 -5.06 12.65
C LEU A 139 -2.16 -5.88 12.83
N LYS A 140 -2.16 -6.87 13.72
CA LYS A 140 -3.35 -7.67 14.02
C LYS A 140 -4.48 -6.81 14.55
N ASN A 141 -4.23 -5.97 15.54
CA ASN A 141 -5.23 -5.07 16.11
C ASN A 141 -5.79 -4.10 15.05
N ALA A 142 -4.92 -3.60 14.16
CA ALA A 142 -5.36 -2.71 13.08
C ALA A 142 -6.25 -3.45 12.07
N VAL A 143 -5.92 -4.68 11.69
CA VAL A 143 -6.77 -5.51 10.81
C VAL A 143 -8.11 -5.81 11.47
N GLU A 144 -8.13 -6.14 12.76
CA GLU A 144 -9.38 -6.39 13.52
C GLU A 144 -10.30 -5.16 13.50
N LEU A 145 -9.76 -3.94 13.63
CA LEU A 145 -10.55 -2.72 13.49
C LEU A 145 -11.11 -2.56 12.07
N ILE A 146 -10.31 -2.78 11.03
CA ILE A 146 -10.81 -2.69 9.64
C ILE A 146 -11.99 -3.64 9.45
N LEU A 147 -11.87 -4.87 9.91
CA LEU A 147 -12.93 -5.88 9.78
C LEU A 147 -14.19 -5.51 10.57
N SER A 148 -14.04 -5.10 11.84
CA SER A 148 -15.17 -4.73 12.67
C SER A 148 -15.87 -3.45 12.18
N ALA A 149 -15.12 -2.49 11.63
CA ALA A 149 -15.70 -1.30 11.01
C ALA A 149 -16.53 -1.65 9.77
N GLN A 150 -16.07 -2.61 8.96
CA GLN A 150 -16.83 -3.10 7.80
C GLN A 150 -18.13 -3.81 8.19
N GLU A 151 -18.10 -4.62 9.26
CA GLU A 151 -19.28 -5.36 9.74
C GLU A 151 -20.38 -4.41 10.22
N ARG A 152 -20.00 -3.28 10.82
CA ARG A 152 -20.96 -2.25 11.27
C ARG A 152 -21.45 -1.34 10.14
N ASN A 153 -20.79 -1.37 8.98
CA ASN A 153 -21.10 -0.47 7.87
C ASN A 153 -22.18 -1.06 6.97
N ASN A 154 -23.27 -0.32 6.74
CA ASN A 154 -24.41 -0.74 5.92
C ASN A 154 -24.06 -1.01 4.43
N ARG A 155 -22.90 -0.51 3.96
CA ARG A 155 -22.43 -0.71 2.58
C ARG A 155 -21.46 -1.88 2.44
N GLY A 156 -20.98 -2.45 3.57
CA GLY A 156 -19.96 -3.49 3.58
C GLY A 156 -18.58 -3.01 3.11
N ALA A 157 -18.30 -1.72 3.33
CA ALA A 157 -17.06 -1.04 2.93
C ALA A 157 -16.71 0.05 3.95
N TRP A 158 -15.93 1.07 3.60
CA TRP A 158 -15.41 2.03 4.59
C TRP A 158 -15.50 3.48 4.11
N ARG A 159 -15.55 4.39 5.09
CA ARG A 159 -15.43 5.82 4.92
C ARG A 159 -14.50 6.42 5.99
N TYR A 160 -14.65 7.71 6.32
CA TYR A 160 -13.65 8.47 7.07
C TYR A 160 -13.46 8.04 8.53
N THR A 161 -14.48 7.46 9.16
CA THR A 161 -14.42 7.00 10.56
C THR A 161 -14.83 5.54 10.67
N PRO A 162 -14.40 4.83 11.73
CA PRO A 162 -14.78 3.43 11.95
C PRO A 162 -16.30 3.19 12.08
N ASP A 163 -17.05 4.21 12.47
CA ASP A 163 -18.50 4.12 12.70
C ASP A 163 -19.33 4.69 11.53
N SER A 164 -18.68 5.06 10.44
CA SER A 164 -19.37 5.55 9.23
C SER A 164 -20.33 4.50 8.67
N GLN A 165 -21.55 4.91 8.33
CA GLN A 165 -22.58 4.02 7.77
C GLN A 165 -22.64 4.04 6.23
N ASP A 166 -21.91 4.94 5.60
CA ASP A 166 -21.69 5.05 4.17
C ASP A 166 -20.25 4.69 3.80
N ALA A 167 -19.94 4.67 2.50
CA ALA A 167 -18.63 4.28 2.00
C ALA A 167 -18.25 5.06 0.75
N ASP A 168 -16.96 5.15 0.48
CA ASP A 168 -16.42 5.71 -0.74
C ASP A 168 -15.26 4.88 -1.33
N THR A 169 -14.98 5.08 -2.61
CA THR A 169 -13.98 4.32 -3.36
C THR A 169 -12.57 4.53 -2.82
N THR A 170 -12.24 5.72 -2.30
CA THR A 170 -10.87 6.05 -1.89
C THR A 170 -10.50 5.43 -0.56
N VAL A 171 -11.35 5.56 0.45
CA VAL A 171 -11.13 4.92 1.76
C VAL A 171 -11.26 3.42 1.65
N THR A 172 -12.27 2.93 0.91
CA THR A 172 -12.42 1.49 0.65
C THR A 172 -11.17 0.92 -0.02
N GLY A 173 -10.62 1.60 -1.03
CA GLY A 173 -9.40 1.17 -1.69
C GLY A 173 -8.21 1.09 -0.73
N ALA A 174 -8.03 2.08 0.14
CA ALA A 174 -6.95 2.08 1.13
C ALA A 174 -7.06 0.89 2.10
N GLN A 175 -8.28 0.59 2.62
CA GLN A 175 -8.49 -0.57 3.50
C GLN A 175 -8.28 -1.90 2.74
N MET A 176 -8.77 -2.00 1.50
CA MET A 176 -8.58 -3.21 0.69
C MET A 176 -7.11 -3.50 0.44
N VAL A 177 -6.31 -2.51 0.06
CA VAL A 177 -4.87 -2.68 -0.14
C VAL A 177 -4.18 -3.08 1.17
N ALA A 178 -4.55 -2.46 2.30
CA ALA A 178 -4.04 -2.82 3.61
C ALA A 178 -4.37 -4.27 4.01
N LEU A 179 -5.59 -4.74 3.75
CA LEU A 179 -6.01 -6.13 4.00
C LEU A 179 -5.25 -7.12 3.10
N TYR A 180 -5.03 -6.80 1.83
CA TYR A 180 -4.21 -7.64 0.96
C TYR A 180 -2.76 -7.73 1.43
N ALA A 181 -2.14 -6.61 1.82
CA ALA A 181 -0.80 -6.60 2.37
C ALA A 181 -0.71 -7.38 3.69
N ALA A 182 -1.67 -7.21 4.59
CA ALA A 182 -1.74 -7.97 5.84
C ALA A 182 -1.84 -9.48 5.58
N ARG A 183 -2.66 -9.90 4.61
CA ARG A 183 -2.77 -11.31 4.21
C ARG A 183 -1.45 -11.84 3.64
N ASN A 184 -0.75 -11.07 2.81
CA ASN A 184 0.57 -11.43 2.30
C ASN A 184 1.61 -11.56 3.43
N ALA A 185 1.48 -10.74 4.48
CA ALA A 185 2.30 -10.80 5.68
C ALA A 185 1.93 -11.96 6.64
N GLY A 186 0.93 -12.77 6.30
CA GLY A 186 0.50 -13.93 7.09
C GLY A 186 -0.54 -13.64 8.18
N ILE A 187 -1.14 -12.44 8.20
CA ILE A 187 -2.25 -12.11 9.11
C ILE A 187 -3.56 -12.66 8.49
N PRO A 188 -4.37 -13.39 9.26
CA PRO A 188 -5.64 -13.90 8.76
C PRO A 188 -6.60 -12.77 8.37
N VAL A 189 -7.08 -12.81 7.13
CA VAL A 189 -8.10 -11.91 6.59
C VAL A 189 -9.23 -12.75 6.00
N PRO A 190 -10.46 -12.65 6.52
CA PRO A 190 -11.59 -13.42 5.99
C PRO A 190 -11.87 -13.06 4.52
N GLU A 191 -12.02 -14.09 3.68
CA GLU A 191 -12.32 -13.90 2.25
C GLU A 191 -13.66 -13.15 2.05
N GLU A 192 -14.60 -13.32 2.96
CA GLU A 192 -15.90 -12.64 2.91
C GLU A 192 -15.76 -11.11 3.08
N ALA A 193 -14.81 -10.65 3.89
CA ALA A 193 -14.52 -9.23 4.04
C ALA A 193 -14.01 -8.62 2.72
N LEU A 194 -13.11 -9.33 2.04
CA LEU A 194 -12.62 -8.92 0.72
C LEU A 194 -13.75 -8.90 -0.31
N LYS A 195 -14.60 -9.92 -0.35
CA LYS A 195 -15.78 -9.99 -1.24
C LYS A 195 -16.74 -8.82 -1.03
N LYS A 196 -17.04 -8.46 0.23
CA LYS A 196 -17.88 -7.29 0.56
C LYS A 196 -17.29 -5.99 0.03
N GLY A 197 -15.99 -5.74 0.26
CA GLY A 197 -15.30 -4.56 -0.26
C GLY A 197 -15.32 -4.51 -1.79
N HIS A 198 -15.06 -5.62 -2.48
CA HIS A 198 -15.18 -5.72 -3.93
C HIS A 198 -16.60 -5.49 -4.44
N ALA A 199 -17.62 -6.00 -3.74
CA ALA A 199 -19.02 -5.77 -4.10
C ALA A 199 -19.37 -4.28 -4.04
N PHE A 200 -18.86 -3.54 -3.05
CA PHE A 200 -19.00 -2.08 -3.02
C PHE A 200 -18.32 -1.40 -4.20
N LEU A 201 -17.02 -1.69 -4.44
CA LEU A 201 -16.28 -1.12 -5.57
C LEU A 201 -16.96 -1.43 -6.91
N LYS A 202 -17.50 -2.63 -7.09
CA LYS A 202 -18.27 -2.99 -8.28
C LYS A 202 -19.49 -2.09 -8.50
N ARG A 203 -20.17 -1.68 -7.42
CA ARG A 203 -21.31 -0.72 -7.50
C ARG A 203 -20.86 0.69 -7.87
N CYS A 204 -19.60 1.04 -7.62
CA CYS A 204 -19.03 2.35 -7.97
C CYS A 204 -18.52 2.41 -9.42
N ARG A 205 -18.44 1.27 -10.12
CA ARG A 205 -17.94 1.22 -11.50
C ARG A 205 -19.05 1.52 -12.50
N GLY A 206 -18.82 2.50 -13.37
CA GLY A 206 -19.69 2.83 -14.51
C GLY A 206 -19.54 1.86 -15.68
N SER A 207 -20.44 1.98 -16.65
CA SER A 207 -20.44 1.17 -17.87
C SER A 207 -19.22 1.39 -18.76
N ASP A 208 -18.60 2.58 -18.68
CA ASP A 208 -17.35 2.94 -19.36
C ASP A 208 -16.08 2.37 -18.70
N GLY A 209 -16.23 1.67 -17.57
CA GLY A 209 -15.14 1.11 -16.76
C GLY A 209 -14.56 2.09 -15.73
N GLY A 210 -14.94 3.36 -15.75
CA GLY A 210 -14.52 4.36 -14.77
C GLY A 210 -15.22 4.21 -13.43
N TYR A 211 -14.54 4.54 -12.33
CA TYR A 211 -15.11 4.49 -10.99
C TYR A 211 -15.54 5.86 -10.52
N GLY A 212 -16.76 5.93 -9.98
CA GLY A 212 -17.27 7.08 -9.25
C GLY A 212 -16.90 7.02 -7.76
N TYR A 213 -17.30 8.06 -7.00
CA TYR A 213 -16.85 8.19 -5.61
C TYR A 213 -17.63 7.28 -4.65
N THR A 214 -18.94 7.41 -4.58
CA THR A 214 -19.83 6.63 -3.70
C THR A 214 -20.78 5.71 -4.45
N SER A 215 -20.86 5.86 -5.76
CA SER A 215 -21.73 5.09 -6.67
C SER A 215 -21.19 5.20 -8.11
N ALA A 216 -21.73 4.40 -9.01
CA ALA A 216 -21.48 4.56 -10.45
C ALA A 216 -21.92 5.96 -10.92
N GLY A 217 -21.06 6.65 -11.65
CA GLY A 217 -21.29 8.01 -12.15
C GLY A 217 -20.21 8.38 -13.15
N SER A 218 -19.89 9.67 -13.28
CA SER A 218 -18.74 10.10 -14.09
C SER A 218 -17.45 9.57 -13.45
N GLY A 219 -16.82 8.61 -14.11
CA GLY A 219 -15.57 8.02 -13.65
C GLY A 219 -14.44 9.04 -13.53
N LYS A 220 -13.60 8.90 -12.51
CA LYS A 220 -12.38 9.71 -12.34
C LYS A 220 -11.15 8.81 -12.44
N PRO A 221 -10.07 9.23 -13.11
CA PRO A 221 -8.86 8.41 -13.27
C PRO A 221 -8.28 7.90 -11.95
N THR A 222 -8.19 8.76 -10.92
CA THR A 222 -7.70 8.37 -9.59
C THR A 222 -8.54 7.24 -8.98
N LEU A 223 -9.87 7.37 -9.00
CA LEU A 223 -10.79 6.36 -8.46
C LEU A 223 -10.75 5.06 -9.28
N THR A 224 -10.58 5.20 -10.60
CA THR A 224 -10.47 4.05 -11.50
C THR A 224 -9.15 3.29 -11.28
N ALA A 225 -8.05 4.00 -11.02
CA ALA A 225 -6.78 3.38 -10.66
C ALA A 225 -6.90 2.56 -9.37
N ILE A 226 -7.58 3.12 -8.34
CA ILE A 226 -7.86 2.41 -7.08
C ILE A 226 -8.68 1.14 -7.32
N GLY A 227 -9.80 1.25 -8.03
CA GLY A 227 -10.66 0.10 -8.30
C GLY A 227 -9.98 -0.96 -9.17
N SER A 228 -9.17 -0.55 -10.16
CA SER A 228 -8.38 -1.45 -11.00
C SER A 228 -7.31 -2.19 -10.19
N LEU A 229 -6.59 -1.48 -9.30
CA LEU A 229 -5.61 -2.09 -8.40
C LEU A 229 -6.27 -3.15 -7.49
N CYS A 230 -7.41 -2.83 -6.88
CA CYS A 230 -8.12 -3.80 -6.04
C CYS A 230 -8.50 -5.08 -6.81
N LEU A 231 -8.94 -4.96 -8.08
CA LEU A 231 -9.23 -6.12 -8.92
C LEU A 231 -7.96 -6.91 -9.27
N ALA A 232 -6.83 -6.24 -9.50
CA ALA A 232 -5.56 -6.91 -9.74
C ALA A 232 -5.10 -7.73 -8.53
N LEU A 233 -5.17 -7.14 -7.32
CA LEU A 233 -4.85 -7.81 -6.05
C LEU A 233 -5.79 -8.99 -5.74
N ALA A 234 -7.03 -8.93 -6.21
CA ALA A 234 -7.99 -10.05 -6.16
C ALA A 234 -7.71 -11.15 -7.19
N LYS A 235 -6.68 -10.98 -8.04
CA LYS A 235 -6.39 -11.87 -9.18
C LYS A 235 -7.50 -11.93 -10.22
N GLU A 236 -8.33 -10.88 -10.33
CA GLU A 236 -9.45 -10.76 -11.27
C GLU A 236 -9.07 -10.07 -12.59
N LYS A 237 -7.81 -10.19 -13.05
CA LYS A 237 -7.32 -9.52 -14.26
C LYS A 237 -8.05 -9.93 -15.55
N ASP A 238 -8.62 -11.12 -15.59
CA ASP A 238 -9.38 -11.61 -16.73
C ASP A 238 -10.83 -11.14 -16.76
N SER A 239 -11.31 -10.53 -15.67
CA SER A 239 -12.69 -10.07 -15.58
C SER A 239 -13.00 -8.97 -16.59
N LYS A 240 -14.23 -8.95 -17.11
CA LYS A 240 -14.73 -7.85 -17.96
C LYS A 240 -14.58 -6.48 -17.27
N GLY A 241 -14.73 -6.46 -15.94
CA GLY A 241 -14.59 -5.26 -15.15
C GLY A 241 -13.19 -4.69 -15.15
N TYR A 242 -12.18 -5.55 -14.95
CA TYR A 242 -10.78 -5.14 -15.00
C TYR A 242 -10.39 -4.62 -16.39
N LYS A 243 -10.73 -5.37 -17.44
CA LYS A 243 -10.46 -4.98 -18.84
C LYS A 243 -11.08 -3.63 -19.21
N ALA A 244 -12.33 -3.37 -18.76
CA ALA A 244 -12.99 -2.10 -18.94
C ALA A 244 -12.27 -0.96 -18.21
N SER A 245 -11.84 -1.18 -16.96
CA SER A 245 -11.10 -0.18 -16.19
C SER A 245 -9.74 0.14 -16.79
N LEU A 246 -9.02 -0.85 -17.29
CA LEU A 246 -7.77 -0.63 -18.02
C LEU A 246 -7.97 0.18 -19.30
N ASN A 247 -8.99 -0.14 -20.10
CA ASN A 247 -9.31 0.62 -21.29
C ASN A 247 -9.69 2.07 -20.94
N TYR A 248 -10.34 2.31 -19.81
CA TYR A 248 -10.59 3.66 -19.31
C TYR A 248 -9.29 4.40 -18.97
N LEU A 249 -8.34 3.76 -18.26
CA LEU A 249 -7.07 4.35 -17.85
C LEU A 249 -6.10 4.56 -19.02
N SER A 250 -5.99 3.60 -19.94
CA SER A 250 -5.07 3.65 -21.08
C SER A 250 -5.35 4.84 -22.03
N ARG A 251 -6.61 5.28 -22.10
CA ARG A 251 -6.98 6.49 -22.84
C ARG A 251 -6.66 7.80 -22.10
N ARG A 252 -6.10 7.74 -20.88
CA ARG A 252 -5.88 8.88 -19.98
C ARG A 252 -4.47 8.95 -19.41
N LEU A 253 -3.49 8.42 -20.12
CA LEU A 253 -2.08 8.38 -19.68
C LEU A 253 -1.46 9.79 -19.53
N ASN A 254 -2.08 10.81 -20.09
CA ASN A 254 -1.66 12.21 -19.94
C ASN A 254 -2.42 12.96 -18.83
N TYR A 255 -3.41 12.31 -18.18
CA TYR A 255 -4.14 12.94 -17.10
C TYR A 255 -3.23 13.20 -15.90
N ARG A 256 -3.45 14.31 -15.20
CA ARG A 256 -2.83 14.65 -13.91
C ARG A 256 -3.91 15.20 -13.00
N ASP A 257 -3.96 14.69 -11.79
CA ASP A 257 -4.90 15.18 -10.78
C ASP A 257 -4.41 16.52 -10.22
N ARG A 258 -5.25 17.57 -10.32
CA ARG A 258 -4.89 18.93 -9.89
C ARG A 258 -4.84 19.09 -8.37
N PHE A 259 -5.65 18.32 -7.64
CA PHE A 259 -5.83 18.48 -6.21
C PHE A 259 -4.93 17.53 -5.41
N TYR A 260 -4.75 16.32 -5.91
CA TYR A 260 -4.00 15.26 -5.24
C TYR A 260 -3.06 14.53 -6.22
N PRO A 261 -2.09 15.26 -6.85
CA PRO A 261 -1.27 14.67 -7.92
C PRO A 261 -0.50 13.43 -7.44
N TYR A 262 0.16 13.48 -6.31
CA TYR A 262 0.98 12.37 -5.83
C TYR A 262 0.17 11.17 -5.33
N TYR A 263 -1.06 11.40 -4.86
CA TYR A 263 -2.01 10.33 -4.56
C TYR A 263 -2.47 9.62 -5.84
N PHE A 264 -2.73 10.39 -6.89
CA PHE A 264 -3.03 9.85 -8.22
C PHE A 264 -1.86 9.06 -8.78
N GLU A 265 -0.63 9.63 -8.78
CA GLU A 265 0.56 8.97 -9.30
C GLU A 265 0.83 7.64 -8.57
N TYR A 266 0.67 7.60 -7.25
CA TYR A 266 0.79 6.40 -6.43
C TYR A 266 -0.14 5.27 -6.88
N TYR A 267 -1.43 5.55 -7.07
CA TYR A 267 -2.38 4.52 -7.49
C TYR A 267 -2.30 4.19 -8.98
N MET A 268 -2.07 5.19 -9.82
CA MET A 268 -1.99 4.98 -11.27
C MET A 268 -0.80 4.11 -11.64
N SER A 269 0.36 4.32 -11.00
CA SER A 269 1.55 3.50 -11.22
C SER A 269 1.27 2.02 -10.92
N GLN A 270 0.69 1.72 -9.77
CA GLN A 270 0.36 0.35 -9.37
C GLN A 270 -0.68 -0.29 -10.29
N ALA A 271 -1.77 0.44 -10.60
CA ALA A 271 -2.82 -0.08 -11.47
C ALA A 271 -2.28 -0.47 -12.85
N LEU A 272 -1.44 0.37 -13.46
CA LEU A 272 -0.87 0.12 -14.77
C LEU A 272 0.27 -0.91 -14.75
N PHE A 273 1.05 -0.95 -13.67
CA PHE A 273 2.08 -1.98 -13.49
C PHE A 273 1.49 -3.40 -13.48
N HIS A 274 0.35 -3.57 -12.80
CA HIS A 274 -0.38 -4.83 -12.80
C HIS A 274 -1.08 -5.14 -14.14
N ALA A 275 -1.23 -4.15 -15.03
CA ALA A 275 -1.90 -4.32 -16.32
C ALA A 275 -1.06 -5.10 -17.33
N ASN A 276 -0.22 -4.40 -18.06
CA ASN A 276 0.73 -4.97 -19.01
C ASN A 276 1.96 -4.07 -19.15
N GLU A 277 3.03 -4.61 -19.72
CA GLU A 277 4.32 -3.94 -19.84
C GLU A 277 4.30 -2.72 -20.77
N GLU A 278 3.51 -2.76 -21.84
CA GLU A 278 3.43 -1.68 -22.84
C GLU A 278 2.80 -0.43 -22.26
N VAL A 279 1.58 -0.55 -21.70
CA VAL A 279 0.84 0.58 -21.10
C VAL A 279 1.57 1.13 -19.88
N TRP A 280 2.14 0.24 -19.05
CA TRP A 280 2.98 0.63 -17.93
C TRP A 280 4.22 1.40 -18.42
N GLY A 281 4.95 0.88 -19.39
CA GLY A 281 6.16 1.51 -19.91
C GLY A 281 5.91 2.89 -20.48
N GLU A 282 4.83 3.07 -21.27
CA GLU A 282 4.44 4.37 -21.80
C GLU A 282 4.13 5.37 -20.68
N TRP A 283 3.30 4.95 -19.71
CA TRP A 283 2.93 5.83 -18.60
C TRP A 283 4.13 6.12 -17.69
N ASN A 284 4.93 5.13 -17.34
CA ASN A 284 6.11 5.27 -16.48
C ASN A 284 7.12 6.26 -17.08
N ALA A 285 7.39 6.19 -18.38
CA ALA A 285 8.26 7.15 -19.06
C ALA A 285 7.73 8.60 -18.97
N LYS A 286 6.41 8.79 -19.06
CA LYS A 286 5.76 10.09 -18.87
C LYS A 286 5.84 10.55 -17.41
N ASN A 287 5.63 9.64 -16.46
CA ASN A 287 5.70 9.93 -15.03
C ASN A 287 7.13 10.32 -14.60
N ILE A 288 8.14 9.58 -15.05
CA ILE A 288 9.55 9.90 -14.80
C ILE A 288 9.88 11.32 -15.28
N ARG A 289 9.51 11.67 -16.52
CA ARG A 289 9.73 13.03 -17.05
C ARG A 289 9.00 14.08 -16.22
N TYR A 290 7.73 13.85 -15.90
CA TYR A 290 6.94 14.77 -15.09
C TYR A 290 7.55 14.99 -13.70
N LEU A 291 7.86 13.93 -12.98
CA LEU A 291 8.42 14.01 -11.64
C LEU A 291 9.83 14.64 -11.62
N SER A 292 10.63 14.42 -12.66
CA SER A 292 11.97 15.02 -12.75
C SER A 292 11.93 16.54 -12.88
N THR A 293 10.88 17.12 -13.47
CA THR A 293 10.71 18.56 -13.56
C THR A 293 10.26 19.23 -12.27
N LEU A 294 9.73 18.45 -11.33
CA LEU A 294 9.15 18.95 -10.08
C LEU A 294 10.04 18.75 -8.86
N GLN A 295 11.03 17.85 -8.93
CA GLN A 295 11.90 17.57 -7.79
C GLN A 295 12.78 18.79 -7.48
N THR A 296 12.73 19.25 -6.23
CA THR A 296 13.56 20.38 -5.78
C THR A 296 15.05 19.99 -5.69
N ARG A 297 15.91 20.98 -5.51
CA ARG A 297 17.35 20.76 -5.35
C ARG A 297 17.66 19.90 -4.11
N GLU A 298 16.87 20.05 -3.05
CA GLU A 298 16.98 19.32 -1.78
C GLU A 298 16.44 17.87 -1.90
N GLY A 299 15.77 17.53 -3.00
CA GLY A 299 15.25 16.18 -3.27
C GLY A 299 13.76 15.98 -2.96
N ALA A 300 13.07 17.02 -2.45
CA ALA A 300 11.65 16.96 -2.18
C ALA A 300 10.80 17.17 -3.43
N TRP A 301 9.54 16.76 -3.35
CA TRP A 301 8.48 17.20 -4.24
C TRP A 301 7.51 18.11 -3.47
N PRO A 302 7.27 19.34 -3.95
CA PRO A 302 6.34 20.27 -3.29
C PRO A 302 4.90 19.85 -3.55
N GLY A 303 4.02 20.08 -2.58
CA GLY A 303 2.60 19.80 -2.72
C GLY A 303 1.76 20.38 -1.57
N ASN A 304 0.45 20.49 -1.79
CA ASN A 304 -0.51 21.11 -0.87
C ASN A 304 -0.71 20.31 0.45
N LYS A 305 -0.27 19.05 0.48
CA LYS A 305 -0.33 18.18 1.68
C LYS A 305 0.97 18.14 2.46
N GLY A 306 1.95 18.92 2.06
CA GLY A 306 3.28 18.96 2.64
C GLY A 306 4.31 18.16 1.87
N PRO A 307 5.61 18.51 2.02
CA PRO A 307 6.69 17.88 1.27
C PRO A 307 6.90 16.40 1.62
N ALA A 308 6.65 15.95 2.86
CA ALA A 308 6.78 14.54 3.23
C ALA A 308 5.78 13.67 2.46
N PHE A 309 4.50 14.03 2.46
CA PHE A 309 3.47 13.32 1.68
C PHE A 309 3.79 13.29 0.19
N SER A 310 4.13 14.44 -0.37
CA SER A 310 4.38 14.59 -1.81
C SER A 310 5.60 13.80 -2.24
N THR A 311 6.68 13.85 -1.45
CA THR A 311 7.91 13.10 -1.71
C THR A 311 7.66 11.58 -1.61
N ALA A 312 7.00 11.13 -0.55
CA ALA A 312 6.67 9.71 -0.39
C ALA A 312 5.80 9.20 -1.55
N GLY A 313 4.75 9.95 -1.95
CA GLY A 313 3.88 9.58 -3.07
C GLY A 313 4.62 9.54 -4.41
N ALA A 314 5.52 10.51 -4.68
CA ALA A 314 6.37 10.51 -5.86
C ALA A 314 7.32 9.30 -5.88
N LEU A 315 8.01 9.03 -4.76
CA LEU A 315 8.90 7.89 -4.63
C LEU A 315 8.16 6.56 -4.83
N LEU A 316 7.01 6.38 -4.18
CA LEU A 316 6.21 5.17 -4.32
C LEU A 316 5.68 4.95 -5.74
N SER A 317 5.41 6.02 -6.49
CA SER A 317 5.06 5.89 -7.92
C SER A 317 6.23 5.46 -8.79
N LEU A 318 7.48 5.77 -8.39
CA LEU A 318 8.71 5.34 -9.05
C LEU A 318 9.20 3.96 -8.56
N ALA A 319 8.75 3.52 -7.38
CA ALA A 319 9.21 2.31 -6.71
C ALA A 319 9.00 1.02 -7.50
N LEU A 320 8.01 1.00 -8.40
CA LEU A 320 7.72 -0.16 -9.25
C LEU A 320 8.83 -0.50 -10.26
N ASN A 321 9.77 0.43 -10.47
CA ASN A 321 11.00 0.14 -11.19
C ASN A 321 11.96 -0.76 -10.39
N TYR A 322 11.83 -0.80 -9.04
CA TYR A 322 12.66 -1.63 -8.15
C TYR A 322 12.02 -2.98 -7.79
N ARG A 323 10.68 -3.02 -7.63
CA ARG A 323 9.88 -4.23 -7.34
C ARG A 323 10.23 -4.92 -6.02
N PHE A 324 10.53 -4.18 -4.96
CA PHE A 324 10.94 -4.78 -3.67
C PHE A 324 9.77 -5.09 -2.71
N LEU A 325 8.63 -4.40 -2.81
CA LEU A 325 7.53 -4.65 -1.89
C LEU A 325 6.65 -5.82 -2.35
N PRO A 326 6.27 -6.75 -1.43
CA PRO A 326 5.39 -7.87 -1.73
C PRO A 326 4.04 -7.46 -2.33
N ILE A 327 3.49 -6.30 -1.93
CA ILE A 327 2.24 -5.79 -2.51
C ILE A 327 2.34 -5.45 -4.01
N TYR A 328 3.56 -5.32 -4.56
CA TYR A 328 3.82 -5.07 -5.97
C TYR A 328 4.00 -6.35 -6.80
N GLU A 329 3.91 -7.53 -6.19
CA GLU A 329 3.97 -8.79 -6.93
C GLU A 329 2.79 -8.93 -7.90
N LYS A 330 3.08 -9.44 -9.13
CA LYS A 330 2.07 -9.60 -10.20
C LYS A 330 1.33 -10.92 -10.10
#